data_82608a93998eaa590db89cc1d6b32e32
#
_entry.id   82608a93998eaa590db89cc1d6b32e32
#
_cell.length_a   1.000
_cell.length_b   1.000
_cell.length_c   1.000
_cell.angle_alpha   90.00
_cell.angle_beta   90.00
_cell.angle_gamma   90.00
#
_symmetry.space_group_name_H-M   'P 1'
#
loop_
_entity.id
_entity.type
_entity.pdbx_description
1 polymer ?
#
loop_
_entity_poly.entity_id
_entity_poly.type
_entity_poly.pdbx_seq_one_letter_code
_entity_poly.pdbx_strand_id
1 'polypeptide(L)'
;MINFDMTNEKYHTHKDVLSASGTKTIAYDDLATFKYAERKESAAFDVGTATHTFVFQPENADDVWMGAADRRGLAWKKTKLEAEEAGALLLTEGDYLLAHDMAEAVRANKEAAMLLSGDLVCEASVFAKHERTGIEIRCRPDGWRRDIGALIDLKTTITSDPSGFGKQCANFGYHVQDQHYRMCMEAAGFEIDRFVFIAVQKSKPHRVGVYELDHESLVEG
;
A
#
# COMPACT_ATOMS: atom_id res chain seq x y z
N MET A 1 -10.45 17.36 -0.46
CA MET A 1 -9.75 17.67 0.84
C MET A 1 -8.57 16.75 0.96
N ILE A 2 -7.41 17.26 1.34
CA ILE A 2 -6.22 16.46 1.63
C ILE A 2 -5.87 16.55 3.12
N ASN A 3 -5.40 15.44 3.70
CA ASN A 3 -4.96 15.37 5.09
C ASN A 3 -3.65 14.57 5.17
N PHE A 4 -2.58 15.22 5.63
CA PHE A 4 -1.24 14.64 5.73
C PHE A 4 -1.00 13.93 7.08
N ASP A 5 -1.81 14.21 8.10
CA ASP A 5 -1.63 13.72 9.47
C ASP A 5 -2.68 12.68 9.88
N MET A 6 -3.50 12.20 8.93
CA MET A 6 -4.54 11.22 9.21
C MET A 6 -3.92 9.85 9.46
N THR A 7 -4.20 9.25 10.61
CA THR A 7 -3.74 7.89 10.90
C THR A 7 -4.41 6.87 9.96
N ASN A 8 -3.75 5.75 9.72
CA ASN A 8 -4.28 4.66 8.92
C ASN A 8 -5.62 4.13 9.46
N GLU A 9 -5.72 4.00 10.79
CA GLU A 9 -6.97 3.60 11.46
C GLU A 9 -8.10 4.57 11.13
N LYS A 10 -7.89 5.88 11.31
CA LYS A 10 -8.89 6.90 11.02
C LYS A 10 -9.29 6.92 9.54
N TYR A 11 -8.33 6.76 8.62
CA TYR A 11 -8.62 6.65 7.19
C TYR A 11 -9.59 5.51 6.90
N HIS A 12 -9.44 4.37 7.55
CA HIS A 12 -10.30 3.20 7.35
C HIS A 12 -11.68 3.29 8.02
N THR A 13 -11.93 4.26 8.90
CA THR A 13 -13.28 4.48 9.47
C THR A 13 -14.27 5.07 8.46
N HIS A 14 -13.78 5.72 7.40
CA HIS A 14 -14.63 6.33 6.36
C HIS A 14 -15.21 5.29 5.38
N LYS A 15 -16.01 4.36 5.90
CA LYS A 15 -16.57 3.23 5.12
C LYS A 15 -17.54 3.65 4.02
N ASP A 16 -18.19 4.80 4.17
CA ASP A 16 -19.16 5.34 3.20
C ASP A 16 -18.47 6.05 2.02
N VAL A 17 -17.16 6.27 2.08
CA VAL A 17 -16.37 6.90 1.02
C VAL A 17 -15.65 5.81 0.22
N LEU A 18 -15.88 5.76 -1.08
CA LEU A 18 -15.38 4.70 -1.95
C LEU A 18 -13.86 4.76 -2.10
N SER A 19 -13.17 3.69 -1.76
CA SER A 19 -11.72 3.49 -1.94
C SER A 19 -11.42 2.62 -3.16
N ALA A 20 -10.17 2.57 -3.60
CA ALA A 20 -9.74 1.68 -4.67
C ALA A 20 -10.07 0.20 -4.40
N SER A 21 -9.92 -0.27 -3.15
CA SER A 21 -10.34 -1.62 -2.76
C SER A 21 -11.84 -1.82 -2.93
N GLY A 22 -12.64 -0.83 -2.56
CA GLY A 22 -14.09 -0.85 -2.74
C GLY A 22 -14.47 -0.87 -4.23
N THR A 23 -13.80 -0.04 -5.05
CA THR A 23 -13.99 -0.02 -6.50
C THR A 23 -13.68 -1.39 -7.11
N LYS A 24 -12.57 -2.02 -6.72
CA LYS A 24 -12.21 -3.38 -7.16
C LYS A 24 -13.28 -4.42 -6.76
N THR A 25 -13.76 -4.37 -5.54
CA THR A 25 -14.82 -5.29 -5.09
C THR A 25 -16.09 -5.12 -5.92
N ILE A 26 -16.50 -3.89 -6.22
CA ILE A 26 -17.69 -3.63 -7.06
C ILE A 26 -17.47 -4.12 -8.49
N ALA A 27 -16.25 -3.93 -9.04
CA ALA A 27 -15.93 -4.28 -10.43
C ALA A 27 -15.81 -5.80 -10.66
N TYR A 28 -15.23 -6.53 -9.71
CA TYR A 28 -14.95 -7.97 -9.88
C TYR A 28 -15.96 -8.89 -9.20
N ASP A 29 -16.60 -8.41 -8.16
CA ASP A 29 -17.66 -9.16 -7.46
C ASP A 29 -19.01 -8.48 -7.72
N ASP A 30 -19.52 -7.73 -6.75
CA ASP A 30 -20.76 -6.98 -6.83
C ASP A 30 -20.90 -5.92 -5.71
N LEU A 31 -21.95 -5.11 -5.84
CA LEU A 31 -22.26 -4.06 -4.85
C LEU A 31 -22.69 -4.64 -3.48
N ALA A 32 -23.31 -5.81 -3.44
CA ALA A 32 -23.71 -6.45 -2.19
C ALA A 32 -22.49 -6.93 -1.43
N THR A 33 -21.53 -7.55 -2.12
CA THR A 33 -20.24 -7.94 -1.54
C THR A 33 -19.51 -6.72 -0.96
N PHE A 34 -19.42 -5.62 -1.71
CA PHE A 34 -18.84 -4.38 -1.19
C PHE A 34 -19.52 -3.90 0.10
N LYS A 35 -20.84 -3.96 0.17
CA LYS A 35 -21.62 -3.46 1.30
C LYS A 35 -21.50 -4.33 2.55
N TYR A 36 -21.39 -5.65 2.40
CA TYR A 36 -21.53 -6.61 3.50
C TYR A 36 -20.25 -7.40 3.79
N ALA A 37 -19.16 -7.26 2.98
CA ALA A 37 -17.92 -7.96 3.22
C ALA A 37 -17.24 -7.49 4.51
N GLU A 38 -16.84 -8.45 5.34
CA GLU A 38 -16.00 -8.20 6.50
C GLU A 38 -14.53 -8.10 6.08
N ARG A 39 -13.78 -7.19 6.72
CA ARG A 39 -12.34 -7.05 6.49
C ARG A 39 -11.63 -8.29 7.04
N LYS A 40 -10.87 -8.98 6.17
CA LYS A 40 -10.03 -10.10 6.58
C LYS A 40 -8.64 -9.60 7.00
N GLU A 41 -8.21 -9.98 8.18
CA GLU A 41 -6.84 -9.78 8.66
C GLU A 41 -6.00 -11.01 8.31
N SER A 42 -4.75 -10.83 7.93
CA SER A 42 -3.82 -11.93 7.70
C SER A 42 -2.38 -11.52 7.99
N ALA A 43 -1.56 -12.49 8.41
CA ALA A 43 -0.13 -12.28 8.65
C ALA A 43 0.64 -11.78 7.41
N ALA A 44 0.12 -12.06 6.20
CA ALA A 44 0.71 -11.54 4.97
C ALA A 44 0.50 -10.03 4.81
N PHE A 45 -0.58 -9.48 5.37
CA PHE A 45 -0.80 -8.04 5.46
C PHE A 45 0.15 -7.39 6.46
N ASP A 46 0.41 -8.05 7.60
CA ASP A 46 1.31 -7.53 8.63
C ASP A 46 2.74 -7.32 8.09
N VAL A 47 3.28 -8.30 7.35
CA VAL A 47 4.60 -8.17 6.68
C VAL A 47 4.59 -7.07 5.63
N GLY A 48 3.51 -6.98 4.84
CA GLY A 48 3.32 -5.89 3.89
C GLY A 48 3.34 -4.53 4.58
N THR A 49 2.52 -4.36 5.61
CA THR A 49 2.43 -3.12 6.40
C THR A 49 3.79 -2.72 6.98
N ALA A 50 4.51 -3.67 7.60
CA ALA A 50 5.85 -3.40 8.12
C ALA A 50 6.83 -2.96 7.04
N THR A 51 6.80 -3.62 5.85
CA THR A 51 7.65 -3.22 4.72
C THR A 51 7.33 -1.80 4.27
N HIS A 52 6.05 -1.42 4.18
CA HIS A 52 5.63 -0.04 3.86
C HIS A 52 6.13 0.95 4.92
N THR A 53 5.96 0.64 6.21
CA THR A 53 6.46 1.49 7.29
C THR A 53 7.97 1.70 7.16
N PHE A 54 8.73 0.63 6.99
CA PHE A 54 10.19 0.74 6.84
C PHE A 54 10.62 1.52 5.60
N VAL A 55 9.87 1.49 4.49
CA VAL A 55 10.22 2.21 3.26
C VAL A 55 9.78 3.67 3.31
N PHE A 56 8.52 3.95 3.66
CA PHE A 56 7.90 5.27 3.52
C PHE A 56 7.84 6.09 4.81
N GLN A 57 7.90 5.43 5.97
CA GLN A 57 7.80 6.07 7.29
C GLN A 57 8.88 5.53 8.23
N PRO A 58 10.18 5.63 7.87
CA PRO A 58 11.27 5.08 8.69
C PRO A 58 11.32 5.68 10.10
N GLU A 59 10.77 6.87 10.31
CA GLU A 59 10.59 7.50 11.62
C GLU A 59 9.62 6.72 12.54
N ASN A 60 8.72 5.92 11.95
CA ASN A 60 7.76 5.07 12.66
C ASN A 60 8.24 3.61 12.76
N ALA A 61 9.51 3.32 12.46
CA ALA A 61 10.05 1.96 12.53
C ALA A 61 9.94 1.36 13.94
N ASP A 62 9.96 2.18 14.97
CA ASP A 62 9.81 1.78 16.37
C ASP A 62 8.39 1.30 16.71
N ASP A 63 7.41 1.56 15.85
CA ASP A 63 6.04 1.05 15.97
C ASP A 63 5.90 -0.39 15.42
N VAL A 64 6.96 -0.93 14.82
CA VAL A 64 7.02 -2.33 14.36
C VAL A 64 7.92 -3.14 15.27
N TRP A 65 7.32 -4.04 16.04
CA TRP A 65 8.04 -4.81 17.05
C TRP A 65 8.41 -6.20 16.57
N MET A 66 9.63 -6.60 16.85
CA MET A 66 10.10 -7.97 16.63
C MET A 66 9.77 -8.82 17.85
N GLY A 67 8.89 -9.80 17.69
CA GLY A 67 8.54 -10.77 18.70
C GLY A 67 9.34 -12.08 18.59
N ALA A 68 8.90 -13.09 19.35
CA ALA A 68 9.49 -14.41 19.30
C ALA A 68 9.29 -15.08 17.93
N ALA A 69 10.14 -16.05 17.61
CA ALA A 69 10.05 -16.83 16.36
C ALA A 69 8.74 -17.63 16.23
N ASP A 70 8.11 -18.00 17.33
CA ASP A 70 6.87 -18.78 17.36
C ASP A 70 5.75 -18.01 18.09
N ARG A 71 4.60 -17.87 17.43
CA ARG A 71 3.39 -17.19 17.96
C ARG A 71 2.70 -17.96 19.11
N ARG A 72 3.07 -19.22 19.38
CA ARG A 72 2.42 -20.11 20.38
C ARG A 72 3.00 -20.00 21.79
N GLY A 73 4.22 -19.51 21.95
CA GLY A 73 4.94 -19.46 23.21
C GLY A 73 4.46 -18.39 24.19
N LEU A 74 4.85 -18.53 25.49
CA LEU A 74 4.55 -17.53 26.52
C LEU A 74 5.22 -16.18 26.23
N ALA A 75 6.43 -16.20 25.67
CA ALA A 75 7.15 -15.00 25.28
C ALA A 75 6.34 -14.18 24.26
N TRP A 76 5.83 -14.83 23.21
CA TRP A 76 4.95 -14.20 22.24
C TRP A 76 3.72 -13.56 22.88
N LYS A 77 3.02 -14.33 23.73
CA LYS A 77 1.78 -13.86 24.38
C LYS A 77 2.01 -12.60 25.23
N LYS A 78 3.14 -12.57 25.95
CA LYS A 78 3.52 -11.41 26.77
C LYS A 78 3.78 -10.20 25.89
N THR A 79 4.68 -10.32 24.89
CA THR A 79 5.02 -9.22 23.99
C THR A 79 3.79 -8.74 23.20
N LYS A 80 2.85 -9.66 22.87
CA LYS A 80 1.63 -9.30 22.17
C LYS A 80 0.75 -8.34 22.98
N LEU A 81 0.58 -8.59 24.28
CA LEU A 81 -0.18 -7.69 25.15
C LEU A 81 0.49 -6.31 25.24
N GLU A 82 1.82 -6.29 25.40
CA GLU A 82 2.59 -5.05 25.46
C GLU A 82 2.49 -4.24 24.12
N ALA A 83 2.54 -4.93 22.98
CA ALA A 83 2.39 -4.33 21.67
C ALA A 83 0.98 -3.78 21.43
N GLU A 84 -0.07 -4.53 21.84
CA GLU A 84 -1.46 -4.08 21.77
C GLU A 84 -1.69 -2.82 22.61
N GLU A 85 -1.13 -2.76 23.83
CA GLU A 85 -1.20 -1.58 24.69
C GLU A 85 -0.45 -0.37 24.09
N ALA A 86 0.67 -0.62 23.40
CA ALA A 86 1.44 0.41 22.72
C ALA A 86 0.87 0.82 21.35
N GLY A 87 -0.09 0.07 20.79
CA GLY A 87 -0.57 0.25 19.43
C GLY A 87 0.44 -0.16 18.36
N ALA A 88 1.44 -0.99 18.71
CA ALA A 88 2.52 -1.41 17.83
C ALA A 88 2.14 -2.64 17.01
N LEU A 89 2.70 -2.74 15.80
CA LEU A 89 2.58 -3.92 14.95
C LEU A 89 3.60 -4.99 15.39
N LEU A 90 3.12 -6.10 15.94
CA LEU A 90 3.99 -7.20 16.37
C LEU A 90 4.15 -8.25 15.28
N LEU A 91 5.38 -8.50 14.86
CA LEU A 91 5.76 -9.54 13.90
C LEU A 91 6.55 -10.66 14.60
N THR A 92 6.53 -11.86 14.02
CA THR A 92 7.52 -12.87 14.39
C THR A 92 8.91 -12.41 13.98
N GLU A 93 9.96 -12.93 14.60
CA GLU A 93 11.35 -12.63 14.22
C GLU A 93 11.56 -12.81 12.70
N GLY A 94 11.09 -13.93 12.13
CA GLY A 94 11.23 -14.23 10.71
C GLY A 94 10.47 -13.23 9.82
N ASP A 95 9.24 -12.85 10.20
CA ASP A 95 8.43 -11.88 9.46
C ASP A 95 9.03 -10.46 9.54
N TYR A 96 9.56 -10.08 10.71
CA TYR A 96 10.25 -8.80 10.89
C TYR A 96 11.49 -8.69 10.01
N LEU A 97 12.36 -9.70 10.06
CA LEU A 97 13.57 -9.73 9.23
C LEU A 97 13.25 -9.75 7.74
N LEU A 98 12.19 -10.48 7.34
CA LEU A 98 11.72 -10.47 5.96
C LEU A 98 11.27 -9.08 5.51
N ALA A 99 10.48 -8.39 6.32
CA ALA A 99 10.02 -7.03 6.01
C ALA A 99 11.19 -6.05 5.93
N HIS A 100 12.15 -6.16 6.85
CA HIS A 100 13.35 -5.34 6.86
C HIS A 100 14.25 -5.59 5.63
N ASP A 101 14.55 -6.87 5.32
CA ASP A 101 15.36 -7.24 4.15
C ASP A 101 14.74 -6.73 2.84
N MET A 102 13.40 -6.83 2.70
CA MET A 102 12.69 -6.27 1.54
C MET A 102 12.80 -4.74 1.47
N ALA A 103 12.67 -4.03 2.58
CA ALA A 103 12.82 -2.59 2.61
C ALA A 103 14.24 -2.15 2.23
N GLU A 104 15.26 -2.85 2.72
CA GLU A 104 16.66 -2.61 2.33
C GLU A 104 16.88 -2.86 0.83
N ALA A 105 16.29 -3.93 0.27
CA ALA A 105 16.36 -4.20 -1.16
C ALA A 105 15.73 -3.09 -2.00
N VAL A 106 14.59 -2.53 -1.55
CA VAL A 106 13.95 -1.38 -2.21
C VAL A 106 14.85 -0.16 -2.19
N ARG A 107 15.46 0.18 -1.04
CA ARG A 107 16.37 1.32 -0.93
C ARG A 107 17.66 1.15 -1.73
N ALA A 108 18.14 -0.08 -1.87
CA ALA A 108 19.33 -0.41 -2.66
C ALA A 108 19.09 -0.37 -4.18
N ASN A 109 17.84 -0.46 -4.62
CA ASN A 109 17.47 -0.36 -6.03
C ASN A 109 17.55 1.10 -6.49
N LYS A 110 18.32 1.39 -7.54
CA LYS A 110 18.58 2.77 -7.99
C LYS A 110 17.31 3.51 -8.44
N GLU A 111 16.43 2.84 -9.18
CA GLU A 111 15.19 3.45 -9.70
C GLU A 111 14.21 3.71 -8.56
N ALA A 112 14.02 2.75 -7.66
CA ALA A 112 13.19 2.93 -6.47
C ALA A 112 13.75 4.04 -5.55
N ALA A 113 15.06 4.07 -5.32
CA ALA A 113 15.69 5.11 -4.50
C ALA A 113 15.50 6.52 -5.08
N MET A 114 15.53 6.66 -6.42
CA MET A 114 15.23 7.94 -7.08
C MET A 114 13.77 8.36 -6.87
N LEU A 115 12.84 7.44 -6.92
CA LEU A 115 11.43 7.70 -6.64
C LEU A 115 11.18 8.08 -5.17
N LEU A 116 11.91 7.46 -4.25
CA LEU A 116 11.82 7.71 -2.81
C LEU A 116 12.58 8.97 -2.35
N SER A 117 13.25 9.68 -3.27
CA SER A 117 13.97 10.93 -2.99
C SER A 117 13.17 12.16 -3.48
N GLY A 118 13.59 13.38 -3.11
CA GLY A 118 12.96 14.65 -3.56
C GLY A 118 11.73 15.05 -2.71
N ASP A 119 10.75 15.75 -3.33
CA ASP A 119 9.55 16.23 -2.63
C ASP A 119 8.52 15.09 -2.49
N LEU A 120 8.86 14.12 -1.65
CA LEU A 120 8.05 12.94 -1.36
C LEU A 120 7.14 13.18 -0.16
N VAL A 121 5.84 13.02 -0.37
CA VAL A 121 4.82 12.98 0.68
C VAL A 121 4.33 11.55 0.83
N CYS A 122 4.43 10.98 2.03
CA CYS A 122 4.02 9.62 2.30
C CYS A 122 2.61 9.59 2.93
N GLU A 123 1.83 8.57 2.59
CA GLU A 123 0.55 8.25 3.24
C GLU A 123 -0.48 9.41 3.28
N ALA A 124 -0.44 10.32 2.30
CA ALA A 124 -1.40 11.41 2.21
C ALA A 124 -2.83 10.88 1.97
N SER A 125 -3.74 11.20 2.87
CA SER A 125 -5.16 10.84 2.73
C SER A 125 -5.89 11.89 1.92
N VAL A 126 -6.38 11.52 0.75
CA VAL A 126 -7.09 12.42 -0.17
C VAL A 126 -8.55 12.00 -0.27
N PHE A 127 -9.44 12.97 -0.12
CA PHE A 127 -10.89 12.82 -0.23
C PHE A 127 -11.39 13.79 -1.29
N ALA A 128 -12.15 13.29 -2.22
CA ALA A 128 -12.71 14.08 -3.32
C ALA A 128 -14.13 13.63 -3.65
N LYS A 129 -14.77 14.34 -4.54
CA LYS A 129 -16.07 13.99 -5.08
C LYS A 129 -15.92 13.76 -6.57
N HIS A 130 -16.28 12.59 -7.04
CA HIS A 130 -16.21 12.27 -8.45
C HIS A 130 -17.17 13.17 -9.25
N GLU A 131 -16.65 13.93 -10.19
CA GLU A 131 -17.38 15.02 -10.85
C GLU A 131 -18.67 14.56 -11.53
N ARG A 132 -18.62 13.44 -12.27
CA ARG A 132 -19.76 12.96 -13.06
C ARG A 132 -20.86 12.30 -12.22
N THR A 133 -20.47 11.55 -11.17
CA THR A 133 -21.44 10.76 -10.39
C THR A 133 -21.81 11.38 -9.06
N GLY A 134 -21.02 12.33 -8.57
CA GLY A 134 -21.18 12.91 -7.25
C GLY A 134 -20.83 11.97 -6.08
N ILE A 135 -20.28 10.77 -6.34
CA ILE A 135 -19.86 9.82 -5.33
C ILE A 135 -18.61 10.36 -4.62
N GLU A 136 -18.59 10.25 -3.30
CA GLU A 136 -17.40 10.54 -2.51
C GLU A 136 -16.37 9.40 -2.67
N ILE A 137 -15.15 9.78 -3.02
CA ILE A 137 -14.02 8.88 -3.28
C ILE A 137 -12.83 9.26 -2.43
N ARG A 138 -11.99 8.28 -2.15
CA ARG A 138 -10.75 8.50 -1.38
C ARG A 138 -9.61 7.64 -1.90
N CYS A 139 -8.39 8.18 -1.80
CA CYS A 139 -7.17 7.42 -2.01
C CYS A 139 -6.13 7.76 -0.94
N ARG A 140 -5.14 6.89 -0.80
CA ARG A 140 -3.99 7.07 0.08
C ARG A 140 -2.80 6.40 -0.57
N PRO A 141 -2.08 7.13 -1.44
CA PRO A 141 -0.86 6.61 -2.04
C PRO A 141 0.22 6.40 -0.97
N ASP A 142 1.01 5.36 -1.12
CA ASP A 142 2.14 5.09 -0.23
C ASP A 142 3.16 6.24 -0.31
N GLY A 143 3.40 6.74 -1.53
CA GLY A 143 4.18 7.94 -1.79
C GLY A 143 3.59 8.82 -2.89
N TRP A 144 3.76 10.12 -2.75
CA TRP A 144 3.45 11.10 -3.77
C TRP A 144 4.63 12.05 -3.96
N ARG A 145 5.30 11.94 -5.10
CA ARG A 145 6.37 12.83 -5.56
C ARG A 145 5.74 14.05 -6.24
N ARG A 146 5.54 15.12 -5.49
CA ARG A 146 4.87 16.33 -5.97
C ARG A 146 5.66 17.04 -7.06
N ASP A 147 6.97 17.02 -6.98
CA ASP A 147 7.88 17.67 -7.94
C ASP A 147 7.88 17.05 -9.35
N ILE A 148 7.42 15.81 -9.49
CA ILE A 148 7.34 15.08 -10.77
C ILE A 148 5.95 14.48 -11.04
N GLY A 149 4.92 14.89 -10.31
CA GLY A 149 3.54 14.44 -10.51
C GLY A 149 3.36 12.91 -10.40
N ALA A 150 4.19 12.21 -9.60
CA ALA A 150 4.17 10.76 -9.57
C ALA A 150 3.58 10.20 -8.26
N LEU A 151 2.60 9.32 -8.39
CA LEU A 151 2.15 8.46 -7.29
C LEU A 151 2.98 7.18 -7.26
N ILE A 152 3.28 6.71 -6.06
CA ILE A 152 4.09 5.51 -5.83
C ILE A 152 3.29 4.56 -4.96
N ASP A 153 3.33 3.27 -5.32
CA ASP A 153 2.67 2.19 -4.58
C ASP A 153 3.61 0.98 -4.48
N LEU A 154 3.88 0.53 -3.28
CA LEU A 154 4.76 -0.60 -3.00
C LEU A 154 3.98 -1.90 -2.93
N LYS A 155 4.43 -2.91 -3.65
CA LYS A 155 3.85 -4.25 -3.65
C LYS A 155 4.85 -5.30 -3.19
N THR A 156 4.59 -5.95 -2.05
CA THR A 156 5.31 -7.18 -1.68
C THR A 156 4.73 -8.35 -2.47
N THR A 157 5.54 -9.03 -3.27
CA THR A 157 5.07 -9.94 -4.31
C THR A 157 5.77 -11.31 -4.26
N ILE A 158 5.19 -12.30 -4.92
CA ILE A 158 5.81 -13.62 -5.13
C ILE A 158 6.89 -13.54 -6.22
N THR A 159 6.67 -12.71 -7.24
CA THR A 159 7.63 -12.48 -8.31
C THR A 159 7.60 -11.02 -8.73
N SER A 160 8.78 -10.47 -9.00
CA SER A 160 8.97 -9.10 -9.47
C SER A 160 9.50 -9.03 -10.91
N ASP A 161 9.46 -10.14 -11.68
CA ASP A 161 9.74 -10.07 -13.11
C ASP A 161 8.57 -9.45 -13.88
N PRO A 162 8.80 -8.81 -15.05
CA PRO A 162 7.76 -8.08 -15.77
C PRO A 162 6.52 -8.92 -16.10
N SER A 163 6.72 -10.15 -16.58
CA SER A 163 5.61 -11.05 -16.96
C SER A 163 4.80 -11.53 -15.75
N GLY A 164 5.50 -11.90 -14.67
CA GLY A 164 4.87 -12.37 -13.44
C GLY A 164 4.14 -11.25 -12.72
N PHE A 165 4.74 -10.05 -12.64
CA PHE A 165 4.11 -8.90 -12.02
C PHE A 165 2.92 -8.39 -12.85
N GLY A 166 3.02 -8.38 -14.20
CA GLY A 166 1.90 -8.02 -15.07
C GLY A 166 0.67 -8.93 -14.85
N LYS A 167 0.87 -10.24 -14.68
CA LYS A 167 -0.23 -11.16 -14.30
C LYS A 167 -0.82 -10.82 -12.94
N GLN A 168 -0.01 -10.39 -11.97
CA GLN A 168 -0.51 -9.94 -10.67
C GLN A 168 -1.29 -8.64 -10.78
N CYS A 169 -0.85 -7.70 -11.63
CA CYS A 169 -1.59 -6.47 -11.89
C CYS A 169 -3.02 -6.76 -12.37
N ALA A 170 -3.17 -7.67 -13.31
CA ALA A 170 -4.48 -8.11 -13.79
C ALA A 170 -5.29 -8.82 -12.69
N ASN A 171 -4.69 -9.82 -12.01
CA ASN A 171 -5.38 -10.64 -11.02
C ASN A 171 -5.84 -9.86 -9.77
N PHE A 172 -5.09 -8.84 -9.37
CA PHE A 172 -5.38 -8.03 -8.17
C PHE A 172 -5.98 -6.65 -8.49
N GLY A 173 -6.26 -6.38 -9.77
CA GLY A 173 -6.86 -5.12 -10.19
C GLY A 173 -6.00 -3.90 -9.88
N TYR A 174 -4.68 -3.96 -10.13
CA TYR A 174 -3.81 -2.81 -9.89
C TYR A 174 -4.05 -1.69 -10.90
N HIS A 175 -4.52 -2.00 -12.11
CA HIS A 175 -5.01 -1.04 -13.08
C HIS A 175 -6.23 -0.25 -12.56
N VAL A 176 -7.17 -0.92 -11.89
CA VAL A 176 -8.30 -0.24 -11.22
C VAL A 176 -7.79 0.68 -10.09
N GLN A 177 -6.76 0.26 -9.36
CA GLN A 177 -6.16 1.08 -8.31
C GLN A 177 -5.51 2.33 -8.89
N ASP A 178 -4.72 2.20 -9.96
CA ASP A 178 -4.07 3.31 -10.66
C ASP A 178 -5.13 4.35 -11.10
N GLN A 179 -6.13 3.91 -11.85
CA GLN A 179 -7.19 4.80 -12.34
C GLN A 179 -7.98 5.47 -11.20
N HIS A 180 -8.33 4.70 -10.17
CA HIS A 180 -9.04 5.25 -9.01
C HIS A 180 -8.22 6.34 -8.30
N TYR A 181 -6.91 6.13 -8.14
CA TYR A 181 -6.03 7.08 -7.46
C TYR A 181 -5.85 8.35 -8.30
N ARG A 182 -5.57 8.23 -9.60
CA ARG A 182 -5.51 9.39 -10.52
C ARG A 182 -6.81 10.18 -10.47
N MET A 183 -7.94 9.53 -10.67
CA MET A 183 -9.26 10.16 -10.61
C MET A 183 -9.52 10.89 -9.29
N CYS A 184 -9.13 10.29 -8.15
CA CYS A 184 -9.30 10.89 -6.84
C CYS A 184 -8.40 12.12 -6.65
N MET A 185 -7.14 12.05 -7.09
CA MET A 185 -6.18 13.16 -7.03
C MET A 185 -6.60 14.31 -7.95
N GLU A 186 -7.01 14.01 -9.18
CA GLU A 186 -7.51 15.00 -10.15
C GLU A 186 -8.77 15.70 -9.65
N ALA A 187 -9.73 14.94 -9.11
CA ALA A 187 -10.93 15.51 -8.49
C ALA A 187 -10.63 16.36 -7.24
N ALA A 188 -9.47 16.16 -6.62
CA ALA A 188 -8.97 16.98 -5.52
C ALA A 188 -8.16 18.21 -6.02
N GLY A 189 -7.94 18.33 -7.33
CA GLY A 189 -7.23 19.45 -7.96
C GLY A 189 -5.73 19.26 -8.14
N PHE A 190 -5.24 18.00 -8.12
CA PHE A 190 -3.83 17.67 -8.33
C PHE A 190 -3.64 16.97 -9.68
N GLU A 191 -2.67 17.43 -10.45
CA GLU A 191 -2.29 16.78 -11.71
C GLU A 191 -1.32 15.63 -11.43
N ILE A 192 -1.62 14.44 -11.98
CA ILE A 192 -0.84 13.23 -11.82
C ILE A 192 -0.39 12.72 -13.18
N ASP A 193 0.91 12.83 -13.43
CA ASP A 193 1.53 12.39 -14.69
C ASP A 193 1.77 10.87 -14.70
N ARG A 194 2.18 10.31 -13.55
CA ARG A 194 2.64 8.93 -13.45
C ARG A 194 2.06 8.22 -12.24
N PHE A 195 1.83 6.90 -12.41
CA PHE A 195 1.58 6.00 -11.28
C PHE A 195 2.60 4.85 -11.37
N VAL A 196 3.41 4.71 -10.34
CA VAL A 196 4.56 3.81 -10.36
C VAL A 196 4.42 2.74 -9.28
N PHE A 197 4.48 1.48 -9.68
CA PHE A 197 4.55 0.35 -8.78
C PHE A 197 6.01 0.00 -8.49
N ILE A 198 6.38 -0.11 -7.21
CA ILE A 198 7.62 -0.71 -6.76
C ILE A 198 7.28 -2.13 -6.29
N ALA A 199 7.70 -3.15 -7.04
CA ALA A 199 7.41 -4.55 -6.73
C ALA A 199 8.64 -5.20 -6.10
N VAL A 200 8.57 -5.59 -4.82
CA VAL A 200 9.64 -6.30 -4.12
C VAL A 200 9.28 -7.75 -3.87
N GLN A 201 10.16 -8.66 -4.27
CA GLN A 201 9.94 -10.10 -4.16
C GLN A 201 10.19 -10.58 -2.73
N LYS A 202 9.23 -11.36 -2.17
CA LYS A 202 9.35 -11.92 -0.81
C LYS A 202 10.48 -12.93 -0.64
N SER A 203 10.83 -13.67 -1.70
CA SER A 203 11.95 -14.62 -1.66
C SER A 203 13.27 -13.95 -1.99
N LYS A 204 14.36 -14.41 -1.33
CA LYS A 204 15.73 -13.93 -1.61
C LYS A 204 16.08 -14.16 -3.08
N PRO A 205 16.81 -13.24 -3.71
CA PRO A 205 17.51 -12.08 -3.14
C PRO A 205 16.65 -10.80 -3.03
N HIS A 206 15.33 -10.88 -2.87
CA HIS A 206 14.40 -9.75 -2.79
C HIS A 206 14.48 -8.81 -4.00
N ARG A 207 14.37 -9.39 -5.20
CA ARG A 207 14.45 -8.61 -6.44
C ARG A 207 13.40 -7.52 -6.45
N VAL A 208 13.80 -6.34 -6.90
CA VAL A 208 12.93 -5.16 -7.02
C VAL A 208 12.75 -4.84 -8.50
N GLY A 209 11.51 -4.67 -8.90
CA GLY A 209 11.11 -4.12 -10.20
C GLY A 209 10.35 -2.82 -10.01
N VAL A 210 10.50 -1.89 -10.94
CA VAL A 210 9.78 -0.62 -10.98
C VAL A 210 8.96 -0.58 -12.27
N TYR A 211 7.66 -0.36 -12.17
CA TYR A 211 6.74 -0.54 -13.27
C TYR A 211 5.71 0.58 -13.35
N GLU A 212 5.36 0.94 -14.56
CA GLU A 212 4.15 1.67 -14.90
C GLU A 212 3.28 0.79 -15.80
N LEU A 213 1.98 0.93 -15.70
CA LEU A 213 1.07 0.22 -16.57
C LEU A 213 1.02 0.92 -17.94
N ASP A 214 0.93 0.13 -19.00
CA ASP A 214 0.75 0.65 -20.34
C ASP A 214 -0.67 1.18 -20.56
N HIS A 215 -0.85 1.92 -21.65
CA HIS A 215 -2.12 2.55 -21.97
C HIS A 215 -3.28 1.54 -22.13
N GLU A 216 -3.00 0.36 -22.68
CA GLU A 216 -4.03 -0.67 -22.89
C GLU A 216 -4.54 -1.19 -21.54
N SER A 217 -3.64 -1.49 -20.61
CA SER A 217 -3.97 -1.90 -19.24
C SER A 217 -4.75 -0.82 -18.48
N LEU A 218 -4.46 0.46 -18.72
CA LEU A 218 -5.16 1.57 -18.06
C LEU A 218 -6.59 1.77 -18.59
N VAL A 219 -6.87 1.46 -19.84
CA VAL A 219 -8.24 1.54 -20.41
C VAL A 219 -9.18 0.49 -19.82
N GLU A 220 -8.65 -0.62 -19.33
CA GLU A 220 -9.42 -1.68 -18.67
C GLU A 220 -9.77 -1.35 -17.20
N GLY A 221 -9.10 -0.38 -16.57
CA GLY A 221 -9.31 0.08 -15.17
C GLY A 221 -10.36 1.16 -15.07
#